data_26ff00696796196e7fec8e24df787ceb
#
_entry.id   26ff00696796196e7fec8e24df787ceb
#
_cell.length_a   1.000
_cell.length_b   1.000
_cell.length_c   1.000
_cell.angle_alpha   90.00
_cell.angle_beta   90.00
_cell.angle_gamma   90.00
#
_symmetry.space_group_name_H-M   'P 1'
#
loop_
_entity.id
_entity.type
_entity.pdbx_description
1 polymer ?
#
loop_
_entity_poly.entity_id
_entity_poly.type
_entity_poly.pdbx_seq_one_letter_code
_entity_poly.pdbx_strand_id
1 'polypeptide(L)'
;KDLWKSEKVYQFEVEKILSERGHVISKIIDIETHDMDLGNSDVAIIFSAPKSVYKHIINCLDSKVAVVCGSTGWTGKLEDSVNYCKSVDGSFIFSPNFSIGVNLFFKLNNFLGKIMKNHSDYRLEILEKHHTEKVDKPSGTAIKLADDIILNSNYSEWTTDNNVDQKTFNIKSIREGEIKGYHEVEYISENDSIKICHNANSRHSFAYGAVLSAEFIFGKKGVYSIDDVINNLKI
;
A
#
# COMPACT_ATOMS: atom_id res chain seq x y z
N LYS A 1 13.25 -16.72 -4.89
CA LYS A 1 14.06 -16.18 -6.04
C LYS A 1 13.42 -14.92 -6.66
N ASP A 2 12.10 -14.74 -6.56
CA ASP A 2 11.40 -13.67 -7.30
C ASP A 2 11.15 -12.40 -6.48
N LEU A 3 11.14 -12.48 -5.15
CA LEU A 3 11.07 -11.31 -4.26
C LEU A 3 12.25 -10.35 -4.50
N TRP A 4 13.46 -10.87 -4.67
CA TRP A 4 14.65 -10.06 -4.91
C TRP A 4 14.64 -9.30 -6.26
N LYS A 5 14.08 -9.91 -7.31
CA LYS A 5 13.87 -9.21 -8.60
C LYS A 5 12.87 -8.08 -8.48
N SER A 6 11.83 -8.24 -7.64
CA SER A 6 10.86 -7.18 -7.41
C SER A 6 11.44 -6.01 -6.59
N GLU A 7 12.28 -6.28 -5.60
CA GLU A 7 12.96 -5.25 -4.79
C GLU A 7 13.89 -4.38 -5.64
N LYS A 8 14.69 -4.97 -6.54
CA LYS A 8 15.54 -4.20 -7.47
C LYS A 8 14.75 -3.31 -8.44
N VAL A 9 13.58 -3.76 -8.89
CA VAL A 9 12.72 -2.94 -9.75
C VAL A 9 12.15 -1.74 -8.97
N TYR A 10 11.75 -1.94 -7.72
CA TYR A 10 11.31 -0.83 -6.87
C TYR A 10 12.45 0.16 -6.59
N GLN A 11 13.62 -0.32 -6.26
CA GLN A 11 14.81 0.49 -6.04
C GLN A 11 15.07 1.40 -7.25
N PHE A 12 15.16 0.81 -8.45
CA PHE A 12 15.41 1.56 -9.68
C PHE A 12 14.38 2.66 -9.95
N GLU A 13 13.08 2.36 -9.75
CA GLU A 13 12.00 3.35 -9.93
C GLU A 13 12.09 4.48 -8.90
N VAL A 14 12.40 4.16 -7.63
CA VAL A 14 12.60 5.17 -6.57
C VAL A 14 13.77 6.08 -6.89
N GLU A 15 14.93 5.51 -7.28
CA GLU A 15 16.12 6.28 -7.67
C GLU A 15 15.83 7.24 -8.83
N LYS A 16 15.15 6.75 -9.85
CA LYS A 16 14.74 7.56 -11.01
C LYS A 16 13.87 8.75 -10.59
N ILE A 17 12.82 8.49 -9.78
CA ILE A 17 11.88 9.52 -9.33
C ILE A 17 12.60 10.54 -8.44
N LEU A 18 13.44 10.10 -7.50
CA LEU A 18 14.22 10.98 -6.65
C LEU A 18 15.09 11.93 -7.50
N SER A 19 15.79 11.40 -8.51
CA SER A 19 16.61 12.20 -9.41
C SER A 19 15.78 13.19 -10.23
N GLU A 20 14.66 12.78 -10.81
CA GLU A 20 13.75 13.64 -11.57
C GLU A 20 13.16 14.77 -10.72
N ARG A 21 13.00 14.55 -9.41
CA ARG A 21 12.49 15.55 -8.46
C ARG A 21 13.59 16.39 -7.80
N GLY A 22 14.85 16.20 -8.19
CA GLY A 22 15.99 17.01 -7.73
C GLY A 22 16.53 16.61 -6.35
N HIS A 23 16.23 15.41 -5.87
CA HIS A 23 16.80 14.88 -4.63
C HIS A 23 18.17 14.26 -4.84
N VAL A 24 19.01 14.31 -3.81
CA VAL A 24 20.32 13.69 -3.79
C VAL A 24 20.22 12.32 -3.11
N ILE A 25 20.62 11.28 -3.82
CA ILE A 25 20.72 9.93 -3.26
C ILE A 25 22.09 9.83 -2.59
N SER A 26 22.12 9.95 -1.28
CA SER A 26 23.34 9.91 -0.48
C SER A 26 23.92 8.49 -0.38
N LYS A 27 23.03 7.48 -0.32
CA LYS A 27 23.45 6.09 -0.19
C LYS A 27 22.35 5.12 -0.65
N ILE A 28 22.79 4.01 -1.22
CA ILE A 28 21.95 2.84 -1.52
C ILE A 28 22.49 1.70 -0.68
N ILE A 29 21.60 1.07 0.10
CA ILE A 29 21.92 -0.07 0.96
C ILE A 29 21.14 -1.27 0.48
N ASP A 30 21.84 -2.29 0.05
CA ASP A 30 21.28 -3.57 -0.39
C ASP A 30 21.91 -4.76 0.37
N ILE A 31 21.60 -5.98 -0.03
CA ILE A 31 22.06 -7.20 0.63
C ILE A 31 23.60 -7.36 0.62
N GLU A 32 24.29 -6.70 -0.30
CA GLU A 32 25.74 -6.75 -0.46
C GLU A 32 26.44 -5.61 0.33
N THR A 33 25.67 -4.66 0.85
CA THR A 33 26.20 -3.50 1.59
C THR A 33 26.47 -3.87 3.04
N HIS A 34 27.73 -3.84 3.44
CA HIS A 34 28.15 -4.12 4.83
C HIS A 34 28.15 -2.88 5.72
N ASP A 35 28.26 -1.72 5.13
CA ASP A 35 28.27 -0.43 5.83
C ASP A 35 26.85 0.11 5.97
N MET A 36 26.38 0.24 7.21
CA MET A 36 25.06 0.76 7.58
C MET A 36 25.13 2.22 8.08
N ASP A 37 26.26 2.90 7.91
CA ASP A 37 26.33 4.33 8.19
C ASP A 37 25.44 5.10 7.22
N LEU A 38 24.51 5.89 7.74
CA LEU A 38 23.55 6.67 6.98
C LEU A 38 24.08 8.07 6.61
N GLY A 39 25.26 8.45 7.12
CA GLY A 39 25.87 9.75 6.89
C GLY A 39 24.93 10.90 7.23
N ASN A 40 24.81 11.87 6.31
CA ASN A 40 23.94 13.04 6.44
C ASN A 40 22.59 12.86 5.71
N SER A 41 22.06 11.65 5.67
CA SER A 41 20.75 11.39 5.05
C SER A 41 19.63 12.00 5.88
N ASP A 42 18.68 12.66 5.22
CA ASP A 42 17.50 13.24 5.88
C ASP A 42 16.38 12.21 6.03
N VAL A 43 16.16 11.39 5.01
CA VAL A 43 15.07 10.41 4.94
C VAL A 43 15.58 9.09 4.36
N ALA A 44 15.16 7.98 4.94
CA ALA A 44 15.37 6.63 4.42
C ALA A 44 14.08 6.04 3.87
N ILE A 45 14.11 5.50 2.65
CA ILE A 45 13.01 4.74 2.04
C ILE A 45 13.38 3.26 2.12
N ILE A 46 12.59 2.46 2.85
CA ILE A 46 12.89 1.07 3.15
C ILE A 46 11.94 0.13 2.41
N PHE A 47 12.52 -0.66 1.49
CA PHE A 47 11.91 -1.84 0.88
C PHE A 47 12.87 -3.01 1.05
N SER A 48 12.80 -3.71 2.16
CA SER A 48 13.74 -4.78 2.51
C SER A 48 13.04 -6.04 3.01
N ALA A 49 13.78 -7.14 3.10
CA ALA A 49 13.25 -8.42 3.53
C ALA A 49 12.64 -8.35 4.94
N PRO A 50 11.50 -9.03 5.21
CA PRO A 50 10.75 -8.93 6.47
C PRO A 50 11.60 -9.10 7.74
N LYS A 51 12.60 -9.98 7.68
CA LYS A 51 13.48 -10.29 8.84
C LYS A 51 14.38 -9.14 9.24
N SER A 52 14.70 -8.21 8.34
CA SER A 52 15.63 -7.11 8.57
C SER A 52 14.97 -5.74 8.77
N VAL A 53 13.72 -5.59 8.33
CA VAL A 53 12.98 -4.30 8.35
C VAL A 53 13.04 -3.61 9.71
N TYR A 54 12.67 -4.33 10.78
CA TYR A 54 12.65 -3.76 12.14
C TYR A 54 14.01 -3.17 12.54
N LYS A 55 15.09 -3.93 12.31
CA LYS A 55 16.46 -3.47 12.61
C LYS A 55 16.83 -2.22 11.79
N HIS A 56 16.44 -2.19 10.52
CA HIS A 56 16.71 -1.02 9.66
C HIS A 56 15.95 0.21 10.13
N ILE A 57 14.68 0.08 10.54
CA ILE A 57 13.88 1.17 11.09
C ILE A 57 14.55 1.73 12.35
N ILE A 58 14.94 0.87 13.30
CA ILE A 58 15.57 1.30 14.54
C ILE A 58 16.89 2.03 14.25
N ASN A 59 17.75 1.48 13.37
CA ASN A 59 19.02 2.10 13.00
C ASN A 59 18.82 3.51 12.38
N CYS A 60 17.81 3.69 11.53
CA CYS A 60 17.49 5.01 10.98
C CYS A 60 17.02 5.98 12.07
N LEU A 61 16.15 5.55 12.96
CA LEU A 61 15.63 6.39 14.04
C LEU A 61 16.73 6.79 15.04
N ASP A 62 17.66 5.87 15.38
CA ASP A 62 18.84 6.16 16.20
C ASP A 62 19.75 7.21 15.57
N SER A 63 19.87 7.17 14.24
CA SER A 63 20.63 8.13 13.45
C SER A 63 19.86 9.43 13.18
N LYS A 64 18.65 9.61 13.75
CA LYS A 64 17.75 10.74 13.53
C LYS A 64 17.32 10.92 12.08
N VAL A 65 17.37 9.86 11.28
CA VAL A 65 16.90 9.82 9.89
C VAL A 65 15.42 9.46 9.88
N ALA A 66 14.59 10.25 9.19
CA ALA A 66 13.17 9.97 9.03
C ALA A 66 12.98 8.70 8.18
N VAL A 67 11.91 7.93 8.45
CA VAL A 67 11.72 6.61 7.85
C VAL A 67 10.41 6.52 7.09
N VAL A 68 10.48 6.12 5.81
CA VAL A 68 9.35 5.67 4.99
C VAL A 68 9.52 4.17 4.71
N CYS A 69 8.62 3.33 5.22
CA CYS A 69 8.72 1.89 5.10
C CYS A 69 7.56 1.30 4.29
N GLY A 70 7.89 0.65 3.16
CA GLY A 70 6.95 -0.06 2.27
C GLY A 70 7.08 -1.59 2.33
N SER A 71 7.96 -2.13 3.17
CA SER A 71 8.12 -3.57 3.33
C SER A 71 6.89 -4.20 3.98
N THR A 72 6.55 -5.41 3.57
CA THR A 72 5.43 -6.19 4.14
C THR A 72 5.94 -7.43 4.88
N GLY A 73 5.06 -8.14 5.59
CA GLY A 73 5.38 -9.40 6.29
C GLY A 73 6.16 -9.24 7.61
N TRP A 74 6.24 -8.03 8.18
CA TRP A 74 6.93 -7.74 9.44
C TRP A 74 6.04 -7.04 10.49
N THR A 75 4.77 -6.87 10.20
CA THR A 75 3.81 -6.06 10.99
C THR A 75 3.65 -6.49 12.44
N GLY A 76 4.06 -7.72 12.81
CA GLY A 76 4.17 -8.13 14.21
C GLY A 76 5.12 -7.27 15.06
N LYS A 77 5.99 -6.46 14.42
CA LYS A 77 6.90 -5.50 15.05
C LYS A 77 6.53 -4.03 14.79
N LEU A 78 5.38 -3.77 14.17
CA LEU A 78 4.96 -2.41 13.82
C LEU A 78 4.72 -1.55 15.08
N GLU A 79 4.02 -2.10 16.07
CA GLU A 79 3.76 -1.39 17.33
C GLU A 79 5.04 -1.05 18.08
N ASP A 80 5.99 -1.99 18.14
CA ASP A 80 7.32 -1.74 18.75
C ASP A 80 8.04 -0.58 18.02
N SER A 81 7.98 -0.55 16.67
CA SER A 81 8.59 0.51 15.86
C SER A 81 7.93 1.88 16.09
N VAL A 82 6.59 1.91 16.17
CA VAL A 82 5.83 3.12 16.48
C VAL A 82 6.18 3.67 17.86
N ASN A 83 6.23 2.81 18.88
CA ASN A 83 6.56 3.19 20.24
C ASN A 83 8.00 3.69 20.33
N TYR A 84 8.92 3.02 19.64
CA TYR A 84 10.32 3.46 19.60
C TYR A 84 10.45 4.82 18.90
N CYS A 85 9.84 5.00 17.74
CA CYS A 85 9.82 6.29 17.05
C CYS A 85 9.36 7.44 17.95
N LYS A 86 8.29 7.23 18.71
CA LYS A 86 7.77 8.22 19.69
C LYS A 86 8.76 8.49 20.81
N SER A 87 9.45 7.45 21.31
CA SER A 87 10.39 7.58 22.46
C SER A 87 11.64 8.38 22.11
N VAL A 88 12.06 8.41 20.82
CA VAL A 88 13.26 9.13 20.35
C VAL A 88 12.90 10.43 19.60
N ASP A 89 11.65 10.88 19.66
CA ASP A 89 11.13 12.02 18.90
C ASP A 89 11.49 11.92 17.40
N GLY A 90 11.31 10.71 16.85
CA GLY A 90 11.63 10.35 15.48
C GLY A 90 10.52 10.68 14.51
N SER A 91 10.67 10.21 13.26
CA SER A 91 9.70 10.40 12.17
C SER A 91 9.53 9.10 11.40
N PHE A 92 8.28 8.61 11.28
CA PHE A 92 8.00 7.31 10.70
C PHE A 92 6.69 7.28 9.91
N ILE A 93 6.76 6.76 8.68
CA ILE A 93 5.60 6.35 7.88
C ILE A 93 5.71 4.88 7.54
N PHE A 94 4.66 4.12 7.79
CA PHE A 94 4.48 2.78 7.25
C PHE A 94 3.24 2.72 6.37
N SER A 95 3.38 2.10 5.19
CA SER A 95 2.24 1.68 4.38
C SER A 95 2.56 0.37 3.65
N PRO A 96 1.65 -0.61 3.66
CA PRO A 96 1.80 -1.82 2.83
C PRO A 96 1.61 -1.52 1.34
N ASN A 97 1.09 -0.33 1.00
CA ASN A 97 0.86 0.11 -0.36
C ASN A 97 0.97 1.63 -0.48
N PHE A 98 2.00 2.10 -1.18
CA PHE A 98 2.22 3.54 -1.40
C PHE A 98 1.58 4.08 -2.69
N SER A 99 0.89 3.26 -3.50
CA SER A 99 0.22 3.78 -4.69
C SER A 99 -0.86 4.79 -4.32
N ILE A 100 -0.68 6.03 -4.76
CA ILE A 100 -1.67 7.10 -4.55
C ILE A 100 -3.01 6.69 -5.16
N GLY A 101 -3.01 6.14 -6.39
CA GLY A 101 -4.24 5.69 -7.06
C GLY A 101 -4.98 4.61 -6.29
N VAL A 102 -4.27 3.60 -5.75
CA VAL A 102 -4.89 2.54 -4.92
C VAL A 102 -5.48 3.12 -3.63
N ASN A 103 -4.78 4.03 -2.95
CA ASN A 103 -5.29 4.62 -1.72
C ASN A 103 -6.49 5.57 -1.97
N LEU A 104 -6.50 6.31 -3.08
CA LEU A 104 -7.68 7.05 -3.52
C LEU A 104 -8.85 6.12 -3.85
N PHE A 105 -8.56 4.98 -4.48
CA PHE A 105 -9.56 3.95 -4.76
C PHE A 105 -10.15 3.36 -3.47
N PHE A 106 -9.36 3.10 -2.43
CA PHE A 106 -9.87 2.71 -1.10
C PHE A 106 -10.79 3.79 -0.51
N LYS A 107 -10.46 5.07 -0.63
CA LYS A 107 -11.33 6.17 -0.15
C LYS A 107 -12.67 6.21 -0.90
N LEU A 108 -12.64 6.05 -2.23
CA LEU A 108 -13.85 5.96 -3.04
C LEU A 108 -14.69 4.73 -2.68
N ASN A 109 -14.07 3.58 -2.47
CA ASN A 109 -14.73 2.36 -2.05
C ASN A 109 -15.43 2.52 -0.70
N ASN A 110 -14.74 3.10 0.28
CA ASN A 110 -15.33 3.41 1.60
C ASN A 110 -16.53 4.37 1.49
N PHE A 111 -16.42 5.39 0.66
CA PHE A 111 -17.51 6.34 0.43
C PHE A 111 -18.70 5.67 -0.27
N LEU A 112 -18.44 4.90 -1.32
CA LEU A 112 -19.48 4.18 -2.05
C LEU A 112 -20.18 3.14 -1.15
N GLY A 113 -19.44 2.37 -0.35
CA GLY A 113 -20.00 1.41 0.60
C GLY A 113 -20.98 2.06 1.60
N LYS A 114 -20.65 3.25 2.09
CA LYS A 114 -21.55 4.02 2.98
C LYS A 114 -22.83 4.46 2.29
N ILE A 115 -22.76 4.91 1.05
CA ILE A 115 -23.94 5.30 0.25
C ILE A 115 -24.80 4.08 -0.03
N MET A 116 -24.20 2.98 -0.48
CA MET A 116 -24.90 1.77 -0.90
C MET A 116 -25.51 0.97 0.26
N LYS A 117 -25.16 1.28 1.50
CA LYS A 117 -25.66 0.58 2.71
C LYS A 117 -27.19 0.46 2.76
N ASN A 118 -27.90 1.46 2.28
CA ASN A 118 -29.37 1.53 2.34
C ASN A 118 -30.04 1.10 1.03
N HIS A 119 -29.28 0.57 0.06
CA HIS A 119 -29.76 0.16 -1.26
C HIS A 119 -29.64 -1.37 -1.40
N SER A 120 -30.52 -2.11 -0.74
CA SER A 120 -30.50 -3.58 -0.68
C SER A 120 -30.90 -4.27 -1.99
N ASP A 121 -31.37 -3.56 -2.97
CA ASP A 121 -31.66 -4.00 -4.34
C ASP A 121 -30.40 -4.15 -5.19
N TYR A 122 -29.26 -3.61 -4.73
CA TYR A 122 -27.96 -3.82 -5.37
C TYR A 122 -27.19 -4.95 -4.69
N ARG A 123 -26.79 -5.95 -5.48
CA ARG A 123 -25.80 -6.95 -5.06
C ARG A 123 -24.39 -6.44 -5.35
N LEU A 124 -23.43 -6.90 -4.56
CA LEU A 124 -22.04 -6.49 -4.65
C LEU A 124 -21.17 -7.62 -5.24
N GLU A 125 -20.26 -7.25 -6.12
CA GLU A 125 -19.20 -8.11 -6.61
C GLU A 125 -17.85 -7.36 -6.58
N ILE A 126 -16.77 -8.09 -6.25
CA ILE A 126 -15.39 -7.62 -6.40
C ILE A 126 -14.69 -8.49 -7.43
N LEU A 127 -14.00 -7.87 -8.39
CA LEU A 127 -13.14 -8.54 -9.35
C LEU A 127 -11.70 -8.05 -9.20
N GLU A 128 -10.74 -8.98 -9.11
CA GLU A 128 -9.32 -8.65 -9.20
C GLU A 128 -8.62 -9.49 -10.25
N LYS A 129 -7.65 -8.88 -10.96
CA LYS A 129 -6.85 -9.57 -11.98
C LYS A 129 -5.36 -9.24 -11.77
N HIS A 130 -4.52 -10.26 -11.84
CA HIS A 130 -3.07 -10.14 -11.78
C HIS A 130 -2.39 -11.12 -12.71
N HIS A 131 -1.08 -10.96 -12.90
CA HIS A 131 -0.24 -11.88 -13.67
C HIS A 131 -0.28 -13.31 -13.11
N THR A 132 0.06 -14.27 -13.95
CA THR A 132 -0.02 -15.71 -13.64
C THR A 132 0.86 -16.15 -12.47
N GLU A 133 1.97 -15.44 -12.21
CA GLU A 133 2.93 -15.78 -11.15
C GLU A 133 2.49 -15.29 -9.74
N LYS A 134 1.40 -14.52 -9.63
CA LYS A 134 0.92 -14.05 -8.32
C LYS A 134 0.26 -15.18 -7.55
N VAL A 135 0.86 -15.54 -6.41
CA VAL A 135 0.47 -16.72 -5.61
C VAL A 135 -0.75 -16.47 -4.73
N ASP A 136 -0.79 -15.32 -4.05
CA ASP A 136 -1.90 -14.98 -3.14
C ASP A 136 -3.20 -14.75 -3.93
N LYS A 137 -4.30 -15.33 -3.42
CA LYS A 137 -5.62 -15.31 -4.07
C LYS A 137 -6.71 -15.42 -2.98
N PRO A 138 -7.53 -14.37 -2.72
CA PRO A 138 -7.48 -13.04 -3.34
C PRO A 138 -6.23 -12.24 -3.00
N SER A 139 -5.99 -11.14 -3.76
CA SER A 139 -4.89 -10.22 -3.46
C SER A 139 -5.16 -9.42 -2.18
N GLY A 140 -4.09 -8.98 -1.49
CA GLY A 140 -4.22 -8.13 -0.30
C GLY A 140 -5.04 -6.85 -0.55
N THR A 141 -4.97 -6.27 -1.75
CA THR A 141 -5.80 -5.12 -2.14
C THR A 141 -7.29 -5.49 -2.22
N ALA A 142 -7.63 -6.65 -2.79
CA ALA A 142 -9.02 -7.10 -2.87
C ALA A 142 -9.59 -7.42 -1.47
N ILE A 143 -8.80 -8.04 -0.60
CA ILE A 143 -9.19 -8.28 0.80
C ILE A 143 -9.44 -6.95 1.52
N LYS A 144 -8.54 -5.96 1.37
CA LYS A 144 -8.73 -4.63 1.98
C LYS A 144 -9.99 -3.92 1.48
N LEU A 145 -10.31 -4.01 0.18
CA LEU A 145 -11.56 -3.48 -0.38
C LEU A 145 -12.78 -4.14 0.28
N ALA A 146 -12.74 -5.48 0.43
CA ALA A 146 -13.81 -6.24 1.05
C ALA A 146 -13.99 -5.89 2.53
N ASP A 147 -12.91 -5.82 3.30
CA ASP A 147 -12.93 -5.44 4.71
C ASP A 147 -13.52 -4.04 4.91
N ASP A 148 -13.12 -3.09 4.05
CA ASP A 148 -13.65 -1.72 4.07
C ASP A 148 -15.16 -1.68 3.76
N ILE A 149 -15.65 -2.53 2.86
CA ILE A 149 -17.08 -2.64 2.55
C ILE A 149 -17.83 -3.25 3.73
N ILE A 150 -17.35 -4.33 4.32
CA ILE A 150 -17.96 -4.96 5.50
C ILE A 150 -18.09 -3.94 6.64
N LEU A 151 -17.06 -3.16 6.88
CA LEU A 151 -17.06 -2.13 7.93
C LEU A 151 -18.11 -1.02 7.67
N ASN A 152 -18.43 -0.71 6.42
CA ASN A 152 -19.25 0.44 6.03
C ASN A 152 -20.63 0.06 5.45
N SER A 153 -21.00 -1.22 5.38
CA SER A 153 -22.23 -1.71 4.76
C SER A 153 -23.00 -2.68 5.66
N ASN A 154 -23.96 -3.38 5.10
CA ASN A 154 -24.72 -4.44 5.78
C ASN A 154 -24.17 -5.84 5.47
N TYR A 155 -23.13 -5.97 4.64
CA TYR A 155 -22.43 -7.20 4.43
C TYR A 155 -21.60 -7.58 5.66
N SER A 156 -21.51 -8.88 5.95
CA SER A 156 -20.73 -9.42 7.08
C SER A 156 -19.55 -10.28 6.64
N GLU A 157 -19.61 -10.83 5.42
CA GLU A 157 -18.63 -11.78 4.93
C GLU A 157 -18.41 -11.62 3.41
N TRP A 158 -17.26 -12.09 2.97
CA TRP A 158 -16.96 -12.31 1.55
C TRP A 158 -16.56 -13.77 1.31
N THR A 159 -16.76 -14.24 0.10
CA THR A 159 -16.39 -15.59 -0.33
C THR A 159 -15.67 -15.56 -1.68
N THR A 160 -14.95 -16.62 -2.00
CA THR A 160 -14.40 -16.88 -3.34
C THR A 160 -15.29 -17.82 -4.16
N ASP A 161 -16.31 -18.37 -3.54
CA ASP A 161 -17.28 -19.26 -4.16
C ASP A 161 -18.49 -18.47 -4.68
N ASN A 162 -19.34 -19.13 -5.49
CA ASN A 162 -20.56 -18.52 -6.01
C ASN A 162 -21.75 -18.53 -5.01
N ASN A 163 -21.54 -19.00 -3.81
CA ASN A 163 -22.58 -19.05 -2.76
C ASN A 163 -22.69 -17.69 -2.06
N VAL A 164 -23.39 -16.76 -2.69
CA VAL A 164 -23.65 -15.43 -2.14
C VAL A 164 -25.10 -15.32 -1.66
N ASP A 165 -25.31 -14.54 -0.61
CA ASP A 165 -26.61 -14.21 -0.06
C ASP A 165 -26.72 -12.69 0.23
N GLN A 166 -27.71 -12.26 1.00
CA GLN A 166 -27.92 -10.86 1.33
C GLN A 166 -26.80 -10.25 2.22
N LYS A 167 -25.97 -11.09 2.85
CA LYS A 167 -24.89 -10.66 3.75
C LYS A 167 -23.50 -11.05 3.27
N THR A 168 -23.42 -11.81 2.20
CA THR A 168 -22.17 -12.36 1.66
C THR A 168 -22.03 -11.95 0.20
N PHE A 169 -20.85 -11.46 -0.19
CA PHE A 169 -20.53 -11.12 -1.57
C PHE A 169 -19.31 -11.88 -2.07
N ASN A 170 -19.12 -11.91 -3.38
CA ASN A 170 -18.04 -12.66 -4.02
C ASN A 170 -16.83 -11.79 -4.33
N ILE A 171 -15.62 -12.36 -4.12
CA ILE A 171 -14.36 -11.86 -4.68
C ILE A 171 -13.90 -12.82 -5.76
N LYS A 172 -14.01 -12.40 -7.02
CA LYS A 172 -13.51 -13.14 -8.17
C LYS A 172 -12.06 -12.78 -8.45
N SER A 173 -11.18 -13.76 -8.41
CA SER A 173 -9.75 -13.58 -8.70
C SER A 173 -9.37 -14.23 -10.02
N ILE A 174 -8.75 -13.47 -10.91
CA ILE A 174 -8.24 -13.94 -12.21
C ILE A 174 -6.70 -13.81 -12.22
N ARG A 175 -6.03 -14.82 -12.76
CA ARG A 175 -4.58 -14.83 -13.02
C ARG A 175 -4.38 -15.01 -14.50
N GLU A 176 -3.90 -13.95 -15.18
CA GLU A 176 -3.83 -13.91 -16.63
C GLU A 176 -2.68 -13.02 -17.11
N GLY A 177 -1.87 -13.52 -18.03
CA GLY A 177 -0.80 -12.78 -18.71
C GLY A 177 0.12 -12.03 -17.76
N GLU A 178 0.41 -10.77 -18.11
CA GLU A 178 1.33 -9.85 -17.42
C GLU A 178 0.60 -8.71 -16.65
N ILE A 179 -0.68 -8.90 -16.33
CA ILE A 179 -1.51 -7.87 -15.67
C ILE A 179 -0.86 -7.47 -14.34
N LYS A 180 -0.53 -6.19 -14.18
CA LYS A 180 0.18 -5.67 -13.00
C LYS A 180 -0.70 -5.58 -11.76
N GLY A 181 -2.01 -5.36 -11.97
CA GLY A 181 -3.03 -5.32 -10.94
C GLY A 181 -4.26 -4.55 -11.43
N TYR A 182 -5.39 -5.21 -11.47
CA TYR A 182 -6.70 -4.63 -11.75
C TYR A 182 -7.64 -4.99 -10.61
N HIS A 183 -8.36 -4.01 -10.11
CA HIS A 183 -9.37 -4.19 -9.07
C HIS A 183 -10.62 -3.41 -9.43
N GLU A 184 -11.77 -4.04 -9.24
CA GLU A 184 -13.08 -3.51 -9.55
C GLU A 184 -14.05 -3.85 -8.43
N VAL A 185 -14.89 -2.89 -8.09
CA VAL A 185 -16.01 -3.04 -7.17
C VAL A 185 -17.26 -2.64 -7.95
N GLU A 186 -18.24 -3.51 -8.05
CA GLU A 186 -19.46 -3.30 -8.79
C GLU A 186 -20.69 -3.60 -7.93
N TYR A 187 -21.60 -2.64 -7.86
CA TYR A 187 -22.93 -2.76 -7.29
C TYR A 187 -23.93 -2.90 -8.45
N ILE A 188 -24.70 -3.97 -8.47
CA ILE A 188 -25.52 -4.39 -9.60
C ILE A 188 -26.96 -4.57 -9.15
N SER A 189 -27.91 -3.88 -9.80
CA SER A 189 -29.35 -4.09 -9.69
C SER A 189 -29.92 -4.72 -10.97
N GLU A 190 -31.22 -4.92 -11.03
CA GLU A 190 -31.92 -5.35 -12.26
C GLU A 190 -31.92 -4.26 -13.33
N ASN A 191 -31.80 -2.99 -12.94
CA ASN A 191 -32.01 -1.85 -13.85
C ASN A 191 -30.69 -1.19 -14.29
N ASP A 192 -29.66 -1.22 -13.44
CA ASP A 192 -28.37 -0.56 -13.69
C ASP A 192 -27.25 -1.15 -12.86
N SER A 193 -26.04 -0.64 -13.04
CA SER A 193 -24.91 -0.94 -12.16
C SER A 193 -24.04 0.30 -11.88
N ILE A 194 -23.41 0.34 -10.71
CA ILE A 194 -22.41 1.33 -10.33
C ILE A 194 -21.08 0.62 -10.17
N LYS A 195 -20.10 1.07 -10.94
CA LYS A 195 -18.77 0.44 -10.97
C LYS A 195 -17.67 1.46 -10.69
N ILE A 196 -16.76 1.10 -9.80
CA ILE A 196 -15.48 1.79 -9.64
C ILE A 196 -14.35 0.81 -9.91
N CYS A 197 -13.26 1.25 -10.54
CA CYS A 197 -12.12 0.39 -10.81
C CYS A 197 -10.79 1.13 -10.73
N HIS A 198 -9.74 0.38 -10.44
CA HIS A 198 -8.36 0.82 -10.48
C HIS A 198 -7.54 -0.16 -11.33
N ASN A 199 -6.78 0.35 -12.29
CA ASN A 199 -5.86 -0.42 -13.12
C ASN A 199 -4.43 0.09 -12.94
N ALA A 200 -3.54 -0.78 -12.48
CA ALA A 200 -2.11 -0.49 -12.37
C ALA A 200 -1.40 -0.74 -13.70
N ASN A 201 -1.01 0.31 -14.41
CA ASN A 201 -0.27 0.19 -15.67
C ASN A 201 1.22 -0.13 -15.44
N SER A 202 1.79 0.31 -14.30
CA SER A 202 3.19 0.09 -13.94
C SER A 202 3.37 0.08 -12.42
N ARG A 203 4.58 -0.26 -11.97
CA ARG A 203 4.97 -0.15 -10.56
C ARG A 203 5.41 1.28 -10.17
N HIS A 204 5.50 2.19 -11.11
CA HIS A 204 5.90 3.58 -10.90
C HIS A 204 5.05 4.27 -9.83
N SER A 205 3.73 4.06 -9.82
CA SER A 205 2.81 4.67 -8.85
C SER A 205 3.14 4.36 -7.39
N PHE A 206 3.68 3.17 -7.12
CA PHE A 206 4.09 2.79 -5.75
C PHE A 206 5.39 3.50 -5.34
N ALA A 207 6.38 3.53 -6.22
CA ALA A 207 7.63 4.23 -5.99
C ALA A 207 7.40 5.74 -5.85
N TYR A 208 6.54 6.31 -6.69
CA TYR A 208 6.16 7.72 -6.64
C TYR A 208 5.53 8.11 -5.30
N GLY A 209 4.57 7.32 -4.80
CA GLY A 209 3.97 7.57 -3.49
C GLY A 209 4.95 7.44 -2.31
N ALA A 210 5.94 6.52 -2.40
CA ALA A 210 6.99 6.43 -1.40
C ALA A 210 7.89 7.67 -1.40
N VAL A 211 8.23 8.21 -2.57
CA VAL A 211 9.00 9.47 -2.68
C VAL A 211 8.18 10.66 -2.16
N LEU A 212 6.90 10.77 -2.52
CA LEU A 212 6.02 11.81 -1.95
C LEU A 212 5.91 11.71 -0.43
N SER A 213 5.92 10.48 0.11
CA SER A 213 5.92 10.27 1.56
C SER A 213 7.23 10.71 2.20
N ALA A 214 8.37 10.52 1.52
CA ALA A 214 9.66 11.02 1.98
C ALA A 214 9.71 12.56 1.99
N GLU A 215 9.19 13.21 0.96
CA GLU A 215 9.04 14.67 0.92
C GLU A 215 8.11 15.19 2.01
N PHE A 216 6.99 14.50 2.23
CA PHE A 216 6.02 14.87 3.26
C PHE A 216 6.60 14.80 4.67
N ILE A 217 7.38 13.75 4.98
CA ILE A 217 7.88 13.53 6.35
C ILE A 217 9.13 14.37 6.66
N PHE A 218 9.81 14.88 5.65
CA PHE A 218 11.02 15.70 5.83
C PHE A 218 10.77 16.88 6.79
N GLY A 219 11.60 17.00 7.82
CA GLY A 219 11.49 18.04 8.83
C GLY A 219 10.33 17.91 9.82
N LYS A 220 9.52 16.86 9.72
CA LYS A 220 8.41 16.59 10.66
C LYS A 220 8.84 15.59 11.74
N LYS A 221 8.08 15.56 12.82
CA LYS A 221 8.21 14.61 13.93
C LYS A 221 6.89 13.87 14.14
N GLY A 222 6.96 12.57 14.44
CA GLY A 222 5.81 11.75 14.74
C GLY A 222 5.62 10.58 13.79
N VAL A 223 4.50 9.88 13.94
CA VAL A 223 4.10 8.73 13.14
C VAL A 223 2.94 9.16 12.25
N TYR A 224 3.10 8.91 10.97
CA TYR A 224 2.14 9.30 9.94
C TYR A 224 1.72 8.10 9.10
N SER A 225 0.66 8.25 8.35
CA SER A 225 0.12 7.28 7.40
C SER A 225 0.18 7.80 5.96
N ILE A 226 -0.05 6.94 5.00
CA ILE A 226 -0.22 7.36 3.59
C ILE A 226 -1.44 8.29 3.42
N ASP A 227 -2.44 8.16 4.28
CA ASP A 227 -3.60 9.06 4.27
C ASP A 227 -3.23 10.50 4.62
N ASP A 228 -2.30 10.69 5.57
CA ASP A 228 -1.78 12.02 5.92
C ASP A 228 -1.05 12.65 4.73
N VAL A 229 -0.28 11.83 3.99
CA VAL A 229 0.38 12.28 2.76
C VAL A 229 -0.65 12.72 1.72
N ILE A 230 -1.63 11.87 1.42
CA ILE A 230 -2.66 12.14 0.40
C ILE A 230 -3.49 13.38 0.76
N ASN A 231 -3.89 13.52 2.01
CA ASN A 231 -4.68 14.68 2.45
C ASN A 231 -3.88 16.01 2.40
N ASN A 232 -2.55 15.92 2.34
CA ASN A 232 -1.65 17.08 2.23
C ASN A 232 -1.28 17.42 0.78
N LEU A 233 -1.54 16.51 -0.17
CA LEU A 233 -1.40 16.83 -1.58
C LEU A 233 -2.43 17.92 -1.90
N LYS A 234 -1.94 19.13 -2.24
CA LYS A 234 -2.82 20.21 -2.73
C LYS A 234 -3.47 19.73 -4.03
N ILE A 235 -4.76 19.42 -3.95
CA ILE A 235 -5.63 19.22 -5.11
C ILE A 235 -5.93 20.59 -5.71
#